data_e5f3d91abbf3b1a56de9be45fbda2ea7
#
_entry.id   e5f3d91abbf3b1a56de9be45fbda2ea7
#
_cell.length_a   1.000
_cell.length_b   1.000
_cell.length_c   1.000
_cell.angle_alpha   90.00
_cell.angle_beta   90.00
_cell.angle_gamma   90.00
#
_symmetry.space_group_name_H-M   'P 1'
#
loop_
_entity.id
_entity.type
_entity.pdbx_description
1 polymer ?
#
loop_
_entity_poly.entity_id
_entity_poly.type
_entity_poly.pdbx_seq_one_letter_code
_entity_poly.pdbx_strand_id
1 'polypeptide(L)'
;MKKIILISFVLCMVCSAAEGKKAKKDLWPDGTEISQWFKKEAPNVESLGKKYVLTDHGVKTDSTLLQTDAIQAVIDKAAQEGGGVIVVPKGTFLSGALFFKQGTHLHLEEGGTIKGVDYIRWYPVKDSRMEGQNLKYFAALINAEGLNGFSITGKGTINGNGERFWREFWIRRQYNRQCTNLEAMRPRLVFIRDCKDVTIDSVHLINSAFWTCHLYKCERVKIQDAYFFAPHTPDDAKAPSSDAIDVDVCTDVLIDGCFLSVNDDAVAIKGGKGTWADQDPNNGPNRNILIQNCRYGFVHGCLTLGSESVEDHNIVLRNIHVEKAQRILWLKMRPDTPQKYCYVTIDNITGSAQNLLFVRPWTQFYKQEDRADMPLSICDHITLKNLDVRCSTFFNVGPSDKYKLSNFTFENLKITATKDKSFDTSFIDGVKIENVEVK
;
A
#
# COMPACT_ATOMS: atom_id res chain seq x y z
N MET A 1 71.72 53.33 -8.63
CA MET A 1 71.73 51.94 -8.09
C MET A 1 70.48 51.76 -7.25
N LYS A 2 69.44 51.13 -7.86
CA LYS A 2 68.20 50.83 -7.16
C LYS A 2 68.27 49.39 -6.67
N LYS A 3 68.12 49.16 -5.37
CA LYS A 3 68.09 47.85 -4.74
C LYS A 3 66.67 47.33 -4.86
N ILE A 4 66.50 46.16 -5.49
CA ILE A 4 65.27 45.40 -5.57
C ILE A 4 65.24 44.43 -4.38
N ILE A 5 64.23 44.57 -3.53
CA ILE A 5 63.98 43.67 -2.39
C ILE A 5 62.95 42.60 -2.90
N LEU A 6 63.40 41.35 -2.93
CA LEU A 6 62.56 40.21 -3.27
C LEU A 6 61.88 39.70 -2.00
N ILE A 7 60.57 39.84 -1.89
CA ILE A 7 59.75 39.27 -0.80
C ILE A 7 59.23 37.93 -1.26
N SER A 8 59.78 36.87 -0.66
CA SER A 8 59.22 35.49 -0.84
C SER A 8 57.98 35.30 0.01
N PHE A 9 56.83 35.10 -0.64
CA PHE A 9 55.62 34.64 0.01
C PHE A 9 55.69 33.11 0.16
N VAL A 10 55.80 32.63 1.37
CA VAL A 10 55.61 31.21 1.71
C VAL A 10 54.12 30.97 1.88
N LEU A 11 53.50 30.29 0.89
CA LEU A 11 52.08 29.88 0.95
C LEU A 11 52.00 28.60 1.78
N CYS A 12 51.61 28.69 3.06
CA CYS A 12 51.22 27.55 3.87
C CYS A 12 49.89 27.00 3.36
N MET A 13 49.92 25.92 2.59
CA MET A 13 48.72 25.11 2.35
C MET A 13 48.35 24.37 3.64
N VAL A 14 47.32 24.86 4.31
CA VAL A 14 46.62 24.10 5.35
C VAL A 14 45.68 23.13 4.64
N CYS A 15 46.12 21.90 4.47
CA CYS A 15 45.22 20.81 4.13
C CYS A 15 44.29 20.52 5.32
N SER A 16 43.10 21.14 5.35
CA SER A 16 42.02 20.67 6.22
C SER A 16 41.50 19.37 5.66
N ALA A 17 41.88 18.24 6.27
CA ALA A 17 41.22 16.98 6.05
C ALA A 17 39.76 17.13 6.49
N ALA A 18 38.86 17.28 5.52
CA ALA A 18 37.44 17.13 5.77
C ALA A 18 37.21 15.65 6.09
N GLU A 19 37.07 15.32 7.37
CA GLU A 19 36.53 14.04 7.79
C GLU A 19 35.12 13.92 7.18
N GLY A 20 35.04 13.19 6.10
CA GLY A 20 33.75 12.83 5.48
C GLY A 20 32.92 12.12 6.55
N LYS A 21 31.86 12.77 7.05
CA LYS A 21 30.84 12.08 7.84
C LYS A 21 30.38 10.88 7.02
N LYS A 22 30.75 9.67 7.43
CA LYS A 22 30.22 8.42 6.84
C LYS A 22 28.69 8.55 6.87
N ALA A 23 28.07 8.52 5.70
CA ALA A 23 26.62 8.55 5.59
C ALA A 23 26.05 7.49 6.52
N LYS A 24 25.15 7.88 7.42
CA LYS A 24 24.51 6.95 8.36
C LYS A 24 23.78 5.89 7.53
N LYS A 25 24.11 4.62 7.73
CA LYS A 25 23.43 3.52 7.04
C LYS A 25 21.95 3.56 7.39
N ASP A 26 21.10 3.40 6.38
CA ASP A 26 19.68 3.25 6.56
C ASP A 26 19.38 1.77 6.87
N LEU A 27 18.72 1.53 8.01
CA LEU A 27 18.53 0.18 8.55
C LEU A 27 17.05 -0.13 8.71
N TRP A 28 16.71 -1.39 8.50
CA TRP A 28 15.43 -1.95 8.91
C TRP A 28 15.30 -1.96 10.44
N PRO A 29 14.09 -2.10 10.97
CA PRO A 29 13.87 -2.15 12.43
C PRO A 29 14.58 -3.32 13.12
N ASP A 30 14.89 -4.42 12.43
CA ASP A 30 15.66 -5.55 12.95
C ASP A 30 17.20 -5.33 12.92
N GLY A 31 17.66 -4.16 12.44
CA GLY A 31 19.06 -3.77 12.34
C GLY A 31 19.75 -4.19 11.05
N THR A 32 19.11 -4.89 10.15
CA THR A 32 19.67 -5.22 8.84
C THR A 32 19.66 -4.02 7.91
N GLU A 33 20.56 -3.97 6.91
CA GLU A 33 20.71 -2.82 6.01
C GLU A 33 19.61 -2.78 4.94
N ILE A 34 18.98 -1.62 4.74
CA ILE A 34 18.07 -1.39 3.62
C ILE A 34 18.88 -1.43 2.32
N SER A 35 18.52 -2.35 1.43
CA SER A 35 19.27 -2.59 0.21
C SER A 35 19.29 -1.40 -0.75
N GLN A 36 20.32 -1.31 -1.61
CA GLN A 36 20.41 -0.25 -2.62
C GLN A 36 19.27 -0.29 -3.64
N TRP A 37 18.57 -1.42 -3.77
CA TRP A 37 17.42 -1.51 -4.65
C TRP A 37 16.32 -0.48 -4.28
N PHE A 38 16.10 -0.23 -3.00
CA PHE A 38 15.11 0.77 -2.54
C PHE A 38 15.45 2.20 -2.97
N LYS A 39 16.71 2.49 -3.32
CA LYS A 39 17.19 3.82 -3.72
C LYS A 39 17.28 4.02 -5.24
N LYS A 40 17.10 2.96 -6.03
CA LYS A 40 17.13 3.05 -7.49
C LYS A 40 15.86 3.72 -7.99
N GLU A 41 16.00 4.57 -9.00
CA GLU A 41 14.88 5.17 -9.71
C GLU A 41 14.04 4.12 -10.46
N ALA A 42 12.78 4.44 -10.73
CA ALA A 42 11.92 3.64 -11.58
C ALA A 42 12.47 3.60 -13.03
N PRO A 43 12.23 2.53 -13.80
CA PRO A 43 12.65 2.48 -15.19
C PRO A 43 11.96 3.57 -16.02
N ASN A 44 12.72 4.24 -16.88
CA ASN A 44 12.15 5.20 -17.83
C ASN A 44 11.27 4.46 -18.84
N VAL A 45 10.12 5.05 -19.20
CA VAL A 45 9.19 4.49 -20.18
C VAL A 45 9.84 4.17 -21.53
N GLU A 46 10.81 4.99 -21.97
CA GLU A 46 11.55 4.77 -23.21
C GLU A 46 12.38 3.48 -23.20
N SER A 47 12.75 2.98 -22.03
CA SER A 47 13.48 1.72 -21.86
C SER A 47 12.58 0.48 -21.87
N LEU A 48 11.25 0.65 -21.84
CA LEU A 48 10.28 -0.44 -21.75
C LEU A 48 9.91 -1.05 -23.12
N GLY A 49 10.48 -0.56 -24.22
CA GLY A 49 10.33 -1.13 -25.54
C GLY A 49 9.43 -0.35 -26.51
N LYS A 50 8.99 -1.02 -27.58
CA LYS A 50 8.16 -0.46 -28.64
C LYS A 50 6.82 0.04 -28.10
N LYS A 51 6.37 1.20 -28.57
CA LYS A 51 5.08 1.78 -28.19
C LYS A 51 3.95 1.29 -29.09
N TYR A 52 2.82 0.94 -28.51
CA TYR A 52 1.57 0.55 -29.15
C TYR A 52 0.49 1.52 -28.70
N VAL A 53 0.32 2.62 -29.45
CA VAL A 53 -0.67 3.65 -29.10
C VAL A 53 -2.07 3.12 -29.47
N LEU A 54 -3.01 3.11 -28.52
CA LEU A 54 -4.33 2.51 -28.70
C LEU A 54 -5.06 3.01 -29.95
N THR A 55 -4.99 4.33 -30.21
CA THR A 55 -5.67 4.93 -31.37
C THR A 55 -5.08 4.50 -32.72
N ASP A 56 -3.78 4.21 -32.79
CA ASP A 56 -3.11 3.73 -34.00
C ASP A 56 -3.52 2.28 -34.34
N HIS A 57 -4.13 1.58 -33.38
CA HIS A 57 -4.68 0.24 -33.52
C HIS A 57 -6.21 0.22 -33.60
N GLY A 58 -6.85 1.38 -33.89
CA GLY A 58 -8.28 1.47 -34.12
C GLY A 58 -9.16 1.56 -32.88
N VAL A 59 -8.55 1.61 -31.67
CA VAL A 59 -9.30 1.87 -30.43
C VAL A 59 -9.72 3.34 -30.41
N LYS A 60 -11.01 3.60 -30.17
CA LYS A 60 -11.57 4.94 -30.26
C LYS A 60 -11.57 5.67 -28.90
N THR A 61 -11.35 6.97 -28.93
CA THR A 61 -11.51 7.87 -27.78
C THR A 61 -13.00 8.13 -27.52
N ASP A 62 -13.70 7.12 -27.01
CA ASP A 62 -15.13 7.19 -26.71
C ASP A 62 -15.40 6.58 -25.32
N SER A 63 -15.82 7.42 -24.40
CA SER A 63 -16.11 7.03 -23.01
C SER A 63 -17.37 6.19 -22.85
N THR A 64 -18.16 6.02 -23.90
CA THR A 64 -19.42 5.26 -23.92
C THR A 64 -19.33 3.94 -24.67
N LEU A 65 -18.34 3.81 -25.55
CA LEU A 65 -18.09 2.60 -26.33
C LEU A 65 -17.23 1.61 -25.54
N LEU A 66 -17.78 0.47 -25.20
CA LEU A 66 -17.03 -0.60 -24.57
C LEU A 66 -16.06 -1.24 -25.58
N GLN A 67 -14.76 -1.22 -25.28
CA GLN A 67 -13.69 -1.63 -26.22
C GLN A 67 -12.72 -2.63 -25.58
N THR A 68 -13.18 -3.44 -24.62
CA THR A 68 -12.34 -4.41 -23.91
C THR A 68 -11.55 -5.29 -24.87
N ASP A 69 -12.22 -5.92 -25.83
CA ASP A 69 -11.60 -6.87 -26.77
C ASP A 69 -10.61 -6.17 -27.69
N ALA A 70 -10.92 -4.93 -28.13
CA ALA A 70 -10.02 -4.15 -28.98
C ALA A 70 -8.74 -3.75 -28.23
N ILE A 71 -8.86 -3.30 -26.97
CA ILE A 71 -7.70 -2.96 -26.13
C ILE A 71 -6.89 -4.22 -25.80
N GLN A 72 -7.57 -5.34 -25.45
CA GLN A 72 -6.90 -6.61 -25.21
C GLN A 72 -6.13 -7.09 -26.44
N ALA A 73 -6.68 -6.94 -27.62
CA ALA A 73 -5.99 -7.31 -28.87
C ALA A 73 -4.69 -6.53 -29.09
N VAL A 74 -4.61 -5.26 -28.65
CA VAL A 74 -3.36 -4.48 -28.70
C VAL A 74 -2.33 -5.04 -27.72
N ILE A 75 -2.75 -5.40 -26.51
CA ILE A 75 -1.89 -6.05 -25.51
C ILE A 75 -1.35 -7.39 -26.07
N ASP A 76 -2.24 -8.19 -26.63
CA ASP A 76 -1.90 -9.51 -27.19
C ASP A 76 -0.94 -9.40 -28.37
N LYS A 77 -1.15 -8.42 -29.25
CA LYS A 77 -0.24 -8.12 -30.35
C LYS A 77 1.14 -7.72 -29.85
N ALA A 78 1.22 -6.80 -28.89
CA ALA A 78 2.49 -6.39 -28.30
C ALA A 78 3.24 -7.60 -27.71
N ALA A 79 2.55 -8.48 -26.99
CA ALA A 79 3.15 -9.69 -26.44
C ALA A 79 3.66 -10.65 -27.53
N GLN A 80 2.92 -10.84 -28.61
CA GLN A 80 3.32 -11.68 -29.76
C GLN A 80 4.52 -11.12 -30.51
N GLU A 81 4.67 -9.80 -30.54
CA GLU A 81 5.82 -9.10 -31.18
C GLU A 81 7.04 -8.96 -30.26
N GLY A 82 7.06 -9.61 -29.10
CA GLY A 82 8.21 -9.63 -28.18
C GLY A 82 8.10 -8.65 -27.00
N GLY A 83 6.96 -8.02 -26.81
CA GLY A 83 6.70 -7.06 -25.73
C GLY A 83 6.62 -5.62 -26.19
N GLY A 84 6.39 -4.71 -25.24
CA GLY A 84 6.32 -3.27 -25.47
C GLY A 84 5.33 -2.56 -24.57
N VAL A 85 5.13 -1.29 -24.83
CA VAL A 85 4.34 -0.37 -24.01
C VAL A 85 3.00 -0.08 -24.68
N ILE A 86 1.92 -0.44 -24.03
CA ILE A 86 0.55 -0.06 -24.43
C ILE A 86 0.34 1.39 -23.98
N VAL A 87 0.23 2.29 -24.93
CA VAL A 87 0.08 3.72 -24.68
C VAL A 87 -1.39 4.12 -24.76
N VAL A 88 -1.90 4.67 -23.67
CA VAL A 88 -3.22 5.28 -23.60
C VAL A 88 -3.07 6.77 -23.82
N PRO A 89 -3.34 7.27 -25.05
CA PRO A 89 -3.21 8.70 -25.34
C PRO A 89 -4.34 9.50 -24.68
N LYS A 90 -4.26 10.83 -24.77
CA LYS A 90 -5.29 11.72 -24.24
C LYS A 90 -6.70 11.31 -24.72
N GLY A 91 -7.61 11.13 -23.79
CA GLY A 91 -9.00 10.73 -24.00
C GLY A 91 -9.42 9.63 -23.04
N THR A 92 -10.68 9.18 -23.15
CA THR A 92 -11.24 8.15 -22.27
C THR A 92 -11.62 6.91 -23.06
N PHE A 93 -11.14 5.76 -22.58
CA PHE A 93 -11.33 4.44 -23.17
C PHE A 93 -12.07 3.56 -22.16
N LEU A 94 -13.31 3.17 -22.50
CA LEU A 94 -14.15 2.33 -21.64
C LEU A 94 -13.77 0.85 -21.82
N SER A 95 -13.48 0.16 -20.74
CA SER A 95 -13.05 -1.23 -20.74
C SER A 95 -13.62 -2.05 -19.59
N GLY A 96 -13.76 -3.35 -19.78
CA GLY A 96 -13.78 -4.37 -18.73
C GLY A 96 -12.37 -4.81 -18.37
N ALA A 97 -12.24 -6.03 -17.80
CA ALA A 97 -10.96 -6.56 -17.37
C ALA A 97 -9.94 -6.72 -18.49
N LEU A 98 -8.73 -6.20 -18.28
CA LEU A 98 -7.57 -6.30 -19.17
C LEU A 98 -6.48 -7.16 -18.52
N PHE A 99 -5.83 -8.02 -19.31
CA PHE A 99 -4.82 -8.98 -18.85
C PHE A 99 -3.50 -8.72 -19.56
N PHE A 100 -2.52 -8.23 -18.81
CA PHE A 100 -1.16 -7.99 -19.30
C PHE A 100 -0.38 -9.29 -19.37
N LYS A 101 0.60 -9.34 -20.27
CA LYS A 101 1.43 -10.51 -20.57
C LYS A 101 2.90 -10.20 -20.36
N GLN A 102 3.74 -11.23 -20.30
CA GLN A 102 5.19 -11.03 -20.14
C GLN A 102 5.74 -10.06 -21.19
N GLY A 103 6.49 -9.08 -20.74
CA GLY A 103 7.11 -8.04 -21.56
C GLY A 103 6.16 -6.91 -22.00
N THR A 104 4.87 -6.94 -21.64
CA THR A 104 3.95 -5.83 -21.92
C THR A 104 3.80 -4.91 -20.72
N HIS A 105 3.73 -3.60 -20.97
CA HIS A 105 3.63 -2.55 -19.96
C HIS A 105 2.48 -1.59 -20.31
N LEU A 106 2.00 -0.84 -19.33
CA LEU A 106 0.96 0.17 -19.51
C LEU A 106 1.54 1.57 -19.28
N HIS A 107 1.31 2.48 -20.23
CA HIS A 107 1.64 3.89 -20.08
C HIS A 107 0.42 4.76 -20.37
N LEU A 108 0.02 5.60 -19.40
CA LEU A 108 -1.09 6.52 -19.57
C LEU A 108 -0.55 7.95 -19.71
N GLU A 109 -0.71 8.53 -20.90
CA GLU A 109 -0.35 9.93 -21.13
C GLU A 109 -1.21 10.87 -20.28
N GLU A 110 -0.75 12.08 -20.06
CA GLU A 110 -1.54 13.10 -19.34
C GLU A 110 -2.89 13.34 -20.05
N GLY A 111 -3.97 13.19 -19.29
CA GLY A 111 -5.34 13.23 -19.82
C GLY A 111 -5.81 11.94 -20.50
N GLY A 112 -4.96 10.90 -20.58
CA GLY A 112 -5.37 9.56 -20.98
C GLY A 112 -6.04 8.80 -19.83
N THR A 113 -7.17 8.17 -20.09
CA THR A 113 -7.96 7.47 -19.07
C THR A 113 -8.43 6.10 -19.56
N ILE A 114 -8.09 5.04 -18.83
CA ILE A 114 -8.82 3.77 -18.87
C ILE A 114 -9.95 3.85 -17.84
N LYS A 115 -11.19 3.79 -18.30
CA LYS A 115 -12.39 3.80 -17.46
C LYS A 115 -13.02 2.41 -17.39
N GLY A 116 -13.22 1.90 -16.18
CA GLY A 116 -13.91 0.64 -15.96
C GLY A 116 -15.40 0.71 -16.32
N VAL A 117 -15.92 -0.31 -16.98
CA VAL A 117 -17.36 -0.46 -17.16
C VAL A 117 -18.00 -0.83 -15.82
N ASP A 118 -19.13 -0.20 -15.49
CA ASP A 118 -19.84 -0.39 -14.22
C ASP A 118 -20.80 -1.59 -14.23
N TYR A 119 -20.48 -2.60 -15.03
CA TYR A 119 -21.29 -3.82 -15.17
C TYR A 119 -20.45 -5.08 -15.02
N ILE A 120 -20.72 -5.85 -13.96
CA ILE A 120 -19.87 -6.92 -13.45
C ILE A 120 -19.59 -8.05 -14.46
N ARG A 121 -20.46 -8.31 -15.44
CA ARG A 121 -20.25 -9.37 -16.44
C ARG A 121 -18.98 -9.20 -17.29
N TRP A 122 -18.41 -8.00 -17.33
CA TRP A 122 -17.19 -7.71 -18.07
C TRP A 122 -15.90 -7.93 -17.25
N TYR A 123 -16.06 -8.51 -16.07
CA TYR A 123 -14.98 -8.92 -15.18
C TYR A 123 -15.11 -10.42 -14.94
N PRO A 124 -14.42 -11.27 -15.73
CA PRO A 124 -14.58 -12.72 -15.61
C PRO A 124 -14.14 -13.21 -14.23
N VAL A 125 -14.82 -14.24 -13.75
CA VAL A 125 -14.45 -14.94 -12.51
C VAL A 125 -13.26 -15.84 -12.78
N LYS A 126 -12.21 -15.69 -11.95
CA LYS A 126 -10.97 -16.46 -12.03
C LYS A 126 -10.53 -16.95 -10.66
N ASP A 127 -9.55 -17.85 -10.62
CA ASP A 127 -8.83 -18.14 -9.40
C ASP A 127 -8.13 -16.85 -8.93
N SER A 128 -8.37 -16.50 -7.68
CA SER A 128 -8.01 -15.20 -7.15
C SER A 128 -7.65 -15.28 -5.67
N ARG A 129 -7.38 -14.14 -5.07
CA ARG A 129 -7.08 -13.96 -3.67
C ARG A 129 -7.95 -12.84 -3.11
N MET A 130 -8.60 -13.03 -1.98
CA MET A 130 -9.35 -11.99 -1.30
C MET A 130 -9.44 -12.29 0.21
N GLU A 131 -9.30 -11.25 1.04
CA GLU A 131 -9.38 -11.32 2.49
C GLU A 131 -8.59 -12.51 3.08
N GLY A 132 -7.33 -12.67 2.62
CA GLY A 132 -6.43 -13.70 3.12
C GLY A 132 -6.75 -15.13 2.68
N GLN A 133 -7.61 -15.33 1.69
CA GLN A 133 -8.05 -16.65 1.21
C GLN A 133 -8.01 -16.75 -0.31
N ASN A 134 -7.58 -17.90 -0.83
CA ASN A 134 -7.67 -18.20 -2.25
C ASN A 134 -9.08 -18.70 -2.59
N LEU A 135 -9.69 -18.10 -3.60
CA LEU A 135 -11.07 -18.41 -4.00
C LEU A 135 -11.34 -17.92 -5.44
N LYS A 136 -12.47 -18.31 -5.99
CA LYS A 136 -12.97 -17.75 -7.25
C LYS A 136 -13.51 -16.33 -6.99
N TYR A 137 -12.98 -15.34 -7.73
CA TYR A 137 -13.41 -13.95 -7.60
C TYR A 137 -13.32 -13.23 -8.96
N PHE A 138 -13.99 -12.09 -9.08
CA PHE A 138 -13.92 -11.26 -10.27
C PHE A 138 -12.51 -10.72 -10.52
N ALA A 139 -12.08 -10.76 -11.78
CA ALA A 139 -10.86 -10.10 -12.22
C ALA A 139 -10.90 -8.60 -11.90
N ALA A 140 -9.75 -7.97 -11.77
CA ALA A 140 -9.63 -6.52 -11.68
C ALA A 140 -9.79 -5.86 -13.06
N LEU A 141 -9.84 -4.52 -13.10
CA LEU A 141 -9.76 -3.80 -14.38
C LEU A 141 -8.40 -4.02 -15.05
N ILE A 142 -7.32 -3.93 -14.28
CA ILE A 142 -5.95 -4.23 -14.75
C ILE A 142 -5.44 -5.46 -14.00
N ASN A 143 -5.01 -6.47 -14.75
CA ASN A 143 -4.50 -7.72 -14.19
C ASN A 143 -3.11 -8.05 -14.75
N ALA A 144 -2.19 -8.44 -13.87
CA ALA A 144 -0.87 -8.98 -14.20
C ALA A 144 -0.60 -10.21 -13.33
N GLU A 145 -0.23 -11.33 -13.96
CA GLU A 145 0.00 -12.60 -13.26
C GLU A 145 1.25 -13.31 -13.78
N GLY A 146 2.16 -13.65 -12.86
CA GLY A 146 3.39 -14.39 -13.18
C GLY A 146 4.38 -13.61 -14.04
N LEU A 147 4.35 -12.26 -14.02
CA LEU A 147 5.17 -11.41 -14.87
C LEU A 147 6.46 -10.99 -14.16
N ASN A 148 7.52 -10.82 -14.95
CA ASN A 148 8.77 -10.25 -14.48
C ASN A 148 9.04 -8.93 -15.21
N GLY A 149 9.09 -7.81 -14.48
CA GLY A 149 9.32 -6.49 -15.03
C GLY A 149 8.07 -5.74 -15.50
N PHE A 150 6.88 -5.97 -14.93
CA PHE A 150 5.65 -5.26 -15.30
C PHE A 150 5.64 -3.82 -14.78
N SER A 151 5.21 -2.88 -15.64
CA SER A 151 5.13 -1.46 -15.26
C SER A 151 3.80 -0.82 -15.67
N ILE A 152 3.28 0.05 -14.79
CA ILE A 152 2.18 1.00 -15.04
C ILE A 152 2.77 2.39 -14.81
N THR A 153 2.83 3.24 -15.82
CA THR A 153 3.52 4.53 -15.77
C THR A 153 2.71 5.66 -16.40
N GLY A 154 3.17 6.89 -16.21
CA GLY A 154 2.61 8.08 -16.83
C GLY A 154 1.72 8.90 -15.89
N LYS A 155 1.15 10.00 -16.39
CA LYS A 155 0.34 10.96 -15.63
C LYS A 155 -1.16 10.86 -15.91
N GLY A 156 -1.58 9.79 -16.58
CA GLY A 156 -2.99 9.54 -16.86
C GLY A 156 -3.71 8.82 -15.72
N THR A 157 -4.90 8.33 -16.00
CA THR A 157 -5.84 7.86 -14.98
C THR A 157 -6.33 6.43 -15.28
N ILE A 158 -6.36 5.60 -14.27
CA ILE A 158 -7.15 4.38 -14.21
C ILE A 158 -8.33 4.66 -13.29
N ASN A 159 -9.54 4.72 -13.85
CA ASN A 159 -10.77 5.04 -13.14
C ASN A 159 -11.67 3.81 -13.05
N GLY A 160 -11.90 3.31 -11.84
CA GLY A 160 -12.73 2.13 -11.61
C GLY A 160 -14.22 2.33 -11.84
N ASN A 161 -14.67 3.60 -11.95
CA ASN A 161 -16.09 3.92 -12.14
C ASN A 161 -17.02 3.19 -11.15
N GLY A 162 -16.61 3.15 -9.87
CA GLY A 162 -17.14 2.26 -8.85
C GLY A 162 -18.52 2.61 -8.30
N GLU A 163 -19.07 3.79 -8.59
CA GLU A 163 -20.25 4.34 -7.92
C GLU A 163 -21.46 3.39 -7.92
N ARG A 164 -21.77 2.75 -9.06
CA ARG A 164 -22.87 1.79 -9.15
C ARG A 164 -22.69 0.59 -8.21
N PHE A 165 -21.47 0.07 -8.13
CA PHE A 165 -21.13 -1.03 -7.24
C PHE A 165 -21.23 -0.62 -5.76
N TRP A 166 -20.82 0.62 -5.41
CA TRP A 166 -20.93 1.14 -4.04
C TRP A 166 -22.39 1.27 -3.61
N ARG A 167 -23.25 1.83 -4.48
CA ARG A 167 -24.70 1.94 -4.22
C ARG A 167 -25.32 0.58 -3.99
N GLU A 168 -24.99 -0.42 -4.82
CA GLU A 168 -25.48 -1.79 -4.67
C GLU A 168 -25.04 -2.40 -3.33
N PHE A 169 -23.78 -2.23 -2.94
CA PHE A 169 -23.28 -2.70 -1.65
C PHE A 169 -24.02 -2.07 -0.48
N TRP A 170 -24.24 -0.77 -0.49
CA TRP A 170 -24.94 -0.07 0.60
C TRP A 170 -26.41 -0.42 0.67
N ILE A 171 -27.08 -0.62 -0.46
CA ILE A 171 -28.45 -1.13 -0.50
C ILE A 171 -28.52 -2.51 0.17
N ARG A 172 -27.63 -3.43 -0.19
CA ARG A 172 -27.56 -4.76 0.47
C ARG A 172 -27.34 -4.63 1.98
N ARG A 173 -26.46 -3.73 2.42
CA ARG A 173 -26.19 -3.48 3.84
C ARG A 173 -27.36 -2.86 4.62
N GLN A 174 -28.29 -2.20 3.97
CA GLN A 174 -29.54 -1.75 4.60
C GLN A 174 -30.43 -2.93 5.01
N TYR A 175 -30.47 -3.99 4.20
CA TYR A 175 -31.27 -5.18 4.46
C TYR A 175 -30.52 -6.23 5.29
N ASN A 176 -29.22 -6.38 5.08
CA ASN A 176 -28.35 -7.28 5.83
C ASN A 176 -27.11 -6.54 6.31
N ARG A 177 -27.11 -6.06 7.56
CA ARG A 177 -25.97 -5.33 8.15
C ARG A 177 -24.67 -6.13 8.18
N GLN A 178 -24.76 -7.46 8.12
CA GLN A 178 -23.60 -8.37 8.08
C GLN A 178 -23.23 -8.80 6.66
N CYS A 179 -23.81 -8.19 5.64
CA CYS A 179 -23.44 -8.45 4.25
C CYS A 179 -21.91 -8.32 4.07
N THR A 180 -21.29 -9.39 3.60
CA THR A 180 -19.85 -9.48 3.38
C THR A 180 -19.46 -8.96 2.00
N ASN A 181 -18.17 -8.78 1.76
CA ASN A 181 -17.65 -8.48 0.42
C ASN A 181 -17.84 -9.66 -0.54
N LEU A 182 -18.00 -10.90 -0.05
CA LEU A 182 -18.29 -12.07 -0.86
C LEU A 182 -19.76 -12.13 -1.33
N GLU A 183 -20.69 -11.55 -0.55
CA GLU A 183 -22.10 -11.45 -0.95
C GLU A 183 -22.37 -10.28 -1.90
N ALA A 184 -21.55 -9.24 -1.82
CA ALA A 184 -21.62 -8.07 -2.69
C ALA A 184 -20.28 -7.89 -3.43
N MET A 185 -19.93 -8.86 -4.24
CA MET A 185 -18.66 -8.91 -4.97
C MET A 185 -18.54 -7.77 -5.97
N ARG A 186 -17.37 -7.14 -6.00
CA ARG A 186 -17.02 -5.97 -6.82
C ARG A 186 -15.61 -6.14 -7.38
N PRO A 187 -15.31 -5.66 -8.60
CA PRO A 187 -13.95 -5.76 -9.14
C PRO A 187 -12.98 -4.83 -8.40
N ARG A 188 -11.75 -5.28 -8.22
CA ARG A 188 -10.61 -4.42 -7.85
C ARG A 188 -10.20 -3.55 -9.03
N LEU A 189 -9.43 -2.49 -8.78
CA LEU A 189 -8.90 -1.67 -9.86
C LEU A 189 -7.66 -2.31 -10.50
N VAL A 190 -6.66 -2.65 -9.69
CA VAL A 190 -5.42 -3.30 -10.13
C VAL A 190 -5.19 -4.54 -9.28
N PHE A 191 -4.93 -5.66 -9.92
CA PHE A 191 -4.51 -6.90 -9.26
C PHE A 191 -3.26 -7.46 -9.90
N ILE A 192 -2.20 -7.56 -9.11
CA ILE A 192 -0.89 -8.05 -9.54
C ILE A 192 -0.53 -9.22 -8.63
N ARG A 193 -0.32 -10.41 -9.22
CA ARG A 193 0.01 -11.61 -8.45
C ARG A 193 1.17 -12.38 -9.05
N ASP A 194 1.95 -13.01 -8.18
CA ASP A 194 3.10 -13.84 -8.55
C ASP A 194 4.10 -13.12 -9.48
N CYS A 195 4.24 -11.77 -9.31
CA CYS A 195 5.06 -10.91 -10.16
C CYS A 195 6.33 -10.45 -9.44
N LYS A 196 7.38 -10.17 -10.25
CA LYS A 196 8.65 -9.59 -9.77
C LYS A 196 8.98 -8.32 -10.54
N ASP A 197 9.75 -7.42 -9.88
CA ASP A 197 10.22 -6.16 -10.47
C ASP A 197 9.07 -5.33 -11.07
N VAL A 198 8.06 -5.09 -10.24
CA VAL A 198 6.87 -4.31 -10.60
C VAL A 198 7.09 -2.83 -10.32
N THR A 199 6.66 -1.97 -11.24
CA THR A 199 6.68 -0.52 -11.06
C THR A 199 5.31 0.08 -11.33
N ILE A 200 4.81 0.92 -10.41
CA ILE A 200 3.64 1.79 -10.61
C ILE A 200 4.12 3.21 -10.32
N ASP A 201 4.12 4.08 -11.35
CA ASP A 201 4.73 5.40 -11.24
C ASP A 201 3.85 6.51 -11.80
N SER A 202 3.64 7.56 -11.02
CA SER A 202 2.99 8.84 -11.35
C SER A 202 1.52 8.77 -11.79
N VAL A 203 0.90 7.59 -11.83
CA VAL A 203 -0.47 7.39 -12.32
C VAL A 203 -1.52 7.74 -11.27
N HIS A 204 -2.71 8.11 -11.73
CA HIS A 204 -3.90 8.29 -10.91
C HIS A 204 -4.75 7.02 -10.90
N LEU A 205 -4.97 6.47 -9.73
CA LEU A 205 -5.77 5.28 -9.46
C LEU A 205 -7.00 5.71 -8.66
N ILE A 206 -8.16 5.83 -9.31
CA ILE A 206 -9.32 6.46 -8.70
C ILE A 206 -10.60 5.65 -8.80
N ASN A 207 -11.51 5.89 -7.87
CA ASN A 207 -12.88 5.38 -7.87
C ASN A 207 -12.97 3.86 -8.04
N SER A 208 -12.08 3.13 -7.39
CA SER A 208 -12.15 1.67 -7.38
C SER A 208 -13.47 1.18 -6.78
N ALA A 209 -14.07 0.17 -7.38
CA ALA A 209 -15.29 -0.43 -6.83
C ALA A 209 -15.03 -1.24 -5.55
N PHE A 210 -13.81 -1.70 -5.37
CA PHE A 210 -13.31 -2.46 -4.22
C PHE A 210 -11.85 -2.05 -3.96
N TRP A 211 -10.97 -2.88 -3.41
CA TRP A 211 -9.55 -2.62 -3.23
C TRP A 211 -8.90 -2.02 -4.46
N THR A 212 -8.11 -0.96 -4.30
CA THR A 212 -7.59 -0.21 -5.43
C THR A 212 -6.38 -0.90 -6.06
N CYS A 213 -5.32 -1.17 -5.29
CA CYS A 213 -4.13 -1.88 -5.79
C CYS A 213 -3.82 -3.06 -4.87
N HIS A 214 -4.08 -4.26 -5.33
CA HIS A 214 -3.79 -5.48 -4.59
C HIS A 214 -2.58 -6.20 -5.18
N LEU A 215 -1.54 -6.33 -4.37
CA LEU A 215 -0.30 -7.08 -4.66
C LEU A 215 -0.36 -8.40 -3.91
N TYR A 216 -0.26 -9.52 -4.61
CA TYR A 216 -0.24 -10.84 -3.99
C TYR A 216 0.94 -11.68 -4.46
N LYS A 217 1.77 -12.16 -3.51
CA LYS A 217 3.00 -12.92 -3.79
C LYS A 217 3.93 -12.21 -4.76
N CYS A 218 4.14 -10.90 -4.57
CA CYS A 218 5.03 -10.10 -5.38
C CYS A 218 6.38 -9.85 -4.69
N GLU A 219 7.42 -9.69 -5.48
CA GLU A 219 8.78 -9.42 -5.03
C GLU A 219 9.35 -8.21 -5.77
N ARG A 220 9.98 -7.28 -5.06
CA ARG A 220 10.55 -6.03 -5.59
C ARG A 220 9.52 -5.17 -6.33
N VAL A 221 8.61 -4.58 -5.55
CA VAL A 221 7.56 -3.69 -6.05
C VAL A 221 7.86 -2.25 -5.68
N LYS A 222 7.78 -1.33 -6.63
CA LYS A 222 7.84 0.12 -6.40
C LYS A 222 6.53 0.78 -6.81
N ILE A 223 5.95 1.55 -5.89
CA ILE A 223 4.82 2.44 -6.15
C ILE A 223 5.30 3.85 -5.80
N GLN A 224 5.49 4.71 -6.82
CA GLN A 224 6.10 6.02 -6.64
C GLN A 224 5.23 7.13 -7.23
N ASP A 225 5.14 8.28 -6.53
CA ASP A 225 4.45 9.49 -6.97
C ASP A 225 3.00 9.27 -7.46
N ALA A 226 2.38 8.15 -7.09
CA ALA A 226 1.03 7.79 -7.52
C ALA A 226 -0.05 8.47 -6.67
N TYR A 227 -1.20 8.73 -7.29
CA TYR A 227 -2.35 9.35 -6.67
C TYR A 227 -3.49 8.33 -6.52
N PHE A 228 -3.90 8.07 -5.26
CA PHE A 228 -5.00 7.16 -4.93
C PHE A 228 -6.17 7.94 -4.36
N PHE A 229 -7.36 7.77 -4.96
CA PHE A 229 -8.54 8.43 -4.48
C PHE A 229 -9.80 7.56 -4.58
N ALA A 230 -10.58 7.55 -3.49
CA ALA A 230 -11.95 7.06 -3.46
C ALA A 230 -12.80 7.93 -2.53
N PRO A 231 -14.07 8.26 -2.88
CA PRO A 231 -14.89 9.15 -2.08
C PRO A 231 -15.24 8.54 -0.71
N HIS A 232 -15.21 9.39 0.31
CA HIS A 232 -15.43 9.02 1.71
C HIS A 232 -16.57 9.82 2.37
N THR A 233 -17.09 10.81 1.70
CA THR A 233 -18.19 11.65 2.21
C THR A 233 -19.54 11.03 1.85
N PRO A 234 -20.60 11.26 2.66
CA PRO A 234 -21.96 10.77 2.36
C PRO A 234 -22.51 11.29 1.03
N ASP A 235 -22.10 12.48 0.61
CA ASP A 235 -22.63 13.16 -0.59
C ASP A 235 -22.12 12.50 -1.90
N ASP A 236 -21.01 11.75 -1.83
CA ASP A 236 -20.32 11.15 -2.97
C ASP A 236 -20.46 9.62 -3.02
N ALA A 237 -21.61 9.05 -2.70
CA ALA A 237 -21.77 7.59 -2.71
C ALA A 237 -20.53 6.87 -2.15
N LYS A 238 -20.26 7.04 -0.88
CA LYS A 238 -19.12 6.54 -0.11
C LYS A 238 -18.61 5.16 -0.58
N ALA A 239 -17.36 5.07 -1.00
CA ALA A 239 -16.76 3.87 -1.54
C ALA A 239 -16.45 2.83 -0.43
N PRO A 240 -17.10 1.66 -0.36
CA PRO A 240 -16.84 0.68 0.68
C PRO A 240 -15.61 -0.17 0.35
N SER A 241 -14.78 -0.47 1.36
CA SER A 241 -13.60 -1.34 1.23
C SER A 241 -12.70 -0.91 0.06
N SER A 242 -12.37 0.40 0.04
CA SER A 242 -11.57 1.02 -1.03
C SER A 242 -10.13 1.24 -0.61
N ASP A 243 -9.53 0.27 0.08
CA ASP A 243 -8.13 0.27 0.48
C ASP A 243 -7.25 0.72 -0.70
N ALA A 244 -6.28 1.63 -0.46
CA ALA A 244 -5.47 2.14 -1.55
C ALA A 244 -4.46 1.09 -2.02
N ILE A 245 -3.73 0.49 -1.10
CA ILE A 245 -2.71 -0.52 -1.42
C ILE A 245 -2.81 -1.67 -0.42
N ASP A 246 -3.09 -2.87 -0.93
CA ASP A 246 -3.05 -4.12 -0.18
C ASP A 246 -1.79 -4.89 -0.54
N VAL A 247 -0.93 -5.12 0.44
CA VAL A 247 0.32 -5.88 0.31
C VAL A 247 0.10 -7.25 0.96
N ASP A 248 0.01 -8.30 0.14
CA ASP A 248 -0.39 -9.66 0.56
C ASP A 248 0.69 -10.67 0.19
N VAL A 249 1.44 -11.16 1.17
CA VAL A 249 2.57 -12.11 1.00
C VAL A 249 3.65 -11.55 0.08
N CYS A 250 4.08 -10.31 0.28
CA CYS A 250 5.05 -9.63 -0.56
C CYS A 250 6.40 -9.41 0.13
N THR A 251 7.45 -9.29 -0.67
CA THR A 251 8.80 -8.98 -0.18
C THR A 251 9.41 -7.83 -0.97
N ASP A 252 10.12 -6.92 -0.28
CA ASP A 252 10.78 -5.75 -0.85
C ASP A 252 9.78 -4.83 -1.60
N VAL A 253 8.94 -4.13 -0.85
CA VAL A 253 7.97 -3.17 -1.38
C VAL A 253 8.34 -1.75 -0.96
N LEU A 254 8.45 -0.85 -1.92
CA LEU A 254 8.61 0.58 -1.74
C LEU A 254 7.33 1.31 -2.14
N ILE A 255 6.79 2.13 -1.24
CA ILE A 255 5.73 3.09 -1.52
C ILE A 255 6.29 4.47 -1.17
N ASP A 256 6.51 5.33 -2.16
CA ASP A 256 7.24 6.60 -1.99
C ASP A 256 6.56 7.76 -2.71
N GLY A 257 6.45 8.92 -2.09
CA GLY A 257 5.94 10.15 -2.71
C GLY A 257 4.44 10.15 -3.04
N CYS A 258 3.68 9.15 -2.62
CA CYS A 258 2.28 8.96 -3.01
C CYS A 258 1.31 9.88 -2.26
N PHE A 259 0.20 10.23 -2.91
CA PHE A 259 -0.98 10.78 -2.26
C PHE A 259 -2.07 9.71 -2.14
N LEU A 260 -2.57 9.48 -0.91
CA LEU A 260 -3.61 8.50 -0.62
C LEU A 260 -4.79 9.15 0.12
N SER A 261 -5.98 9.08 -0.48
CA SER A 261 -7.22 9.54 0.16
C SER A 261 -8.38 8.62 -0.24
N VAL A 262 -8.72 7.68 0.64
CA VAL A 262 -9.66 6.59 0.35
C VAL A 262 -10.58 6.33 1.53
N ASN A 263 -11.69 5.64 1.29
CA ASN A 263 -12.65 5.33 2.34
C ASN A 263 -12.41 3.96 2.99
N ASP A 264 -11.18 3.57 3.12
CA ASP A 264 -10.69 2.45 3.94
C ASP A 264 -9.18 2.66 4.25
N ASP A 265 -8.39 1.61 4.42
CA ASP A 265 -6.99 1.70 4.81
C ASP A 265 -6.11 2.28 3.67
N ALA A 266 -5.12 3.11 4.01
CA ALA A 266 -4.13 3.61 3.04
C ALA A 266 -3.21 2.49 2.58
N VAL A 267 -2.56 1.82 3.52
CA VAL A 267 -1.75 0.62 3.25
C VAL A 267 -2.17 -0.46 4.23
N ALA A 268 -2.67 -1.56 3.70
CA ALA A 268 -3.07 -2.74 4.46
C ALA A 268 -2.13 -3.91 4.15
N ILE A 269 -1.55 -4.48 5.20
CA ILE A 269 -0.66 -5.63 5.10
C ILE A 269 -1.49 -6.89 5.34
N LYS A 270 -1.51 -7.79 4.37
CA LYS A 270 -2.29 -9.02 4.35
C LYS A 270 -1.37 -10.24 4.31
N GLY A 271 -1.85 -11.45 4.45
CA GLY A 271 -0.98 -12.65 4.39
C GLY A 271 -1.67 -13.96 4.68
N GLY A 272 -2.94 -13.91 5.17
CA GLY A 272 -3.72 -15.11 5.46
C GLY A 272 -4.74 -14.92 6.57
N LYS A 273 -5.78 -15.78 6.55
CA LYS A 273 -6.89 -15.75 7.50
C LYS A 273 -7.34 -17.15 7.86
N GLY A 274 -7.70 -17.32 9.13
CA GLY A 274 -8.31 -18.53 9.66
C GLY A 274 -7.39 -19.29 10.61
N THR A 275 -7.99 -20.24 11.31
CA THR A 275 -7.34 -21.01 12.38
C THR A 275 -6.09 -21.78 11.93
N TRP A 276 -6.05 -22.17 10.67
CA TRP A 276 -4.95 -22.92 10.03
C TRP A 276 -4.13 -22.07 9.03
N ALA A 277 -4.26 -20.74 9.11
CA ALA A 277 -3.65 -19.84 8.12
C ALA A 277 -2.14 -19.92 8.04
N ASP A 278 -1.45 -20.21 9.13
CA ASP A 278 0.01 -20.41 9.22
C ASP A 278 0.52 -21.69 8.56
N GLN A 279 -0.38 -22.62 8.22
CA GLN A 279 -0.08 -23.89 7.56
C GLN A 279 -0.54 -23.93 6.09
N ASP A 280 -1.27 -22.93 5.62
CA ASP A 280 -1.70 -22.85 4.22
C ASP A 280 -0.53 -22.33 3.35
N PRO A 281 -0.04 -23.09 2.34
CA PRO A 281 1.08 -22.68 1.48
C PRO A 281 0.77 -21.46 0.59
N ASN A 282 -0.48 -21.04 0.53
CA ASN A 282 -0.89 -19.81 -0.17
C ASN A 282 -0.70 -18.58 0.70
N ASN A 283 -0.60 -18.74 1.99
CA ASN A 283 -0.31 -17.69 2.96
C ASN A 283 1.19 -17.56 3.20
N GLY A 284 1.60 -16.46 3.82
CA GLY A 284 3.01 -16.28 4.13
C GLY A 284 3.33 -14.90 4.66
N PRO A 285 4.63 -14.64 4.87
CA PRO A 285 5.10 -13.39 5.42
C PRO A 285 5.06 -12.24 4.42
N ASN A 286 4.91 -11.01 4.96
CA ASN A 286 5.35 -9.79 4.31
C ASN A 286 6.69 -9.36 4.92
N ARG A 287 7.65 -8.99 4.08
CA ARG A 287 8.99 -8.61 4.54
C ARG A 287 9.52 -7.38 3.82
N ASN A 288 10.18 -6.49 4.56
CA ASN A 288 10.87 -5.31 4.01
C ASN A 288 9.91 -4.37 3.25
N ILE A 289 8.92 -3.84 3.93
CA ILE A 289 7.96 -2.90 3.37
C ILE A 289 8.33 -1.48 3.84
N LEU A 290 8.71 -0.61 2.91
CA LEU A 290 9.06 0.78 3.17
C LEU A 290 8.03 1.73 2.56
N ILE A 291 7.33 2.45 3.42
CA ILE A 291 6.34 3.47 3.04
C ILE A 291 6.89 4.82 3.50
N GLN A 292 7.14 5.74 2.57
CA GLN A 292 7.77 7.01 2.94
C GLN A 292 7.34 8.20 2.09
N ASN A 293 7.56 9.40 2.63
CA ASN A 293 7.39 10.68 1.93
C ASN A 293 5.99 10.88 1.33
N CYS A 294 4.97 10.25 1.91
CA CYS A 294 3.59 10.29 1.40
C CYS A 294 2.76 11.35 2.11
N ARG A 295 1.70 11.77 1.45
CA ARG A 295 0.66 12.62 2.02
C ARG A 295 -0.67 11.86 2.03
N TYR A 296 -1.31 11.80 3.18
CA TYR A 296 -2.61 11.14 3.32
C TYR A 296 -3.71 12.19 3.54
N GLY A 297 -4.74 12.15 2.69
CA GLY A 297 -5.96 12.92 2.88
C GLY A 297 -6.84 12.26 3.97
N PHE A 298 -7.94 11.62 3.59
CA PHE A 298 -8.74 10.82 4.52
C PHE A 298 -8.44 9.33 4.35
N VAL A 299 -8.20 8.62 5.48
CA VAL A 299 -8.02 7.16 5.50
C VAL A 299 -8.53 6.55 6.81
N HIS A 300 -8.88 5.26 6.81
CA HIS A 300 -9.21 4.56 8.04
C HIS A 300 -7.96 4.19 8.84
N GLY A 301 -6.98 3.53 8.24
CA GLY A 301 -5.67 3.27 8.81
C GLY A 301 -4.57 3.83 7.94
N CYS A 302 -3.59 4.55 8.51
CA CYS A 302 -2.42 4.97 7.73
C CYS A 302 -1.55 3.78 7.40
N LEU A 303 -1.28 2.94 8.40
CA LEU A 303 -0.71 1.61 8.27
C LEU A 303 -1.56 0.64 9.07
N THR A 304 -2.09 -0.37 8.42
CA THR A 304 -2.89 -1.43 9.02
C THR A 304 -2.22 -2.77 8.80
N LEU A 305 -1.89 -3.48 9.87
CA LEU A 305 -1.46 -4.86 9.80
C LEU A 305 -2.67 -5.76 10.05
N GLY A 306 -2.98 -6.58 9.06
CA GLY A 306 -4.19 -7.42 9.07
C GLY A 306 -5.45 -6.70 8.53
N SER A 307 -6.63 -7.16 8.93
CA SER A 307 -6.88 -8.30 9.84
C SER A 307 -6.40 -9.66 9.32
N GLU A 308 -6.30 -9.83 8.04
CA GLU A 308 -5.94 -11.09 7.35
C GLU A 308 -4.43 -11.13 7.07
N SER A 309 -3.58 -11.14 8.10
CA SER A 309 -2.14 -11.32 7.97
C SER A 309 -1.63 -12.33 9.00
N VAL A 310 -0.70 -13.20 8.60
CA VAL A 310 -0.09 -14.21 9.45
C VAL A 310 1.28 -13.80 9.99
N GLU A 311 2.11 -13.17 9.16
CA GLU A 311 3.44 -12.71 9.57
C GLU A 311 3.86 -11.45 8.83
N ASP A 312 4.24 -10.40 9.59
CA ASP A 312 4.76 -9.14 9.06
C ASP A 312 6.09 -8.81 9.76
N HIS A 313 7.13 -8.51 8.96
CA HIS A 313 8.47 -8.28 9.46
C HIS A 313 9.18 -7.17 8.69
N ASN A 314 9.82 -6.22 9.39
CA ASN A 314 10.47 -5.04 8.80
C ASN A 314 9.50 -4.17 8.01
N ILE A 315 8.53 -3.59 8.71
CA ILE A 315 7.57 -2.64 8.13
C ILE A 315 7.89 -1.24 8.63
N VAL A 316 8.11 -0.31 7.73
CA VAL A 316 8.45 1.09 8.07
C VAL A 316 7.47 2.05 7.40
N LEU A 317 6.83 2.91 8.20
CA LEU A 317 6.07 4.06 7.76
C LEU A 317 6.80 5.32 8.24
N ARG A 318 7.32 6.15 7.31
CA ARG A 318 8.10 7.32 7.69
C ARG A 318 7.88 8.56 6.82
N ASN A 319 8.09 9.73 7.42
CA ASN A 319 7.95 11.03 6.72
C ASN A 319 6.56 11.20 6.10
N ILE A 320 5.50 11.06 6.89
CA ILE A 320 4.12 11.13 6.41
C ILE A 320 3.42 12.35 7.00
N HIS A 321 2.70 13.08 6.17
CA HIS A 321 1.73 14.07 6.62
C HIS A 321 0.32 13.54 6.48
N VAL A 322 -0.46 13.57 7.56
CA VAL A 322 -1.82 13.01 7.64
C VAL A 322 -2.83 14.14 7.88
N GLU A 323 -3.68 14.42 6.90
CA GLU A 323 -4.75 15.42 7.07
C GLU A 323 -5.80 14.90 8.06
N LYS A 324 -6.30 13.68 7.82
CA LYS A 324 -7.30 13.07 8.68
C LYS A 324 -7.29 11.54 8.57
N ALA A 325 -7.03 10.85 9.66
CA ALA A 325 -7.14 9.40 9.73
C ALA A 325 -8.05 8.94 10.87
N GLN A 326 -8.57 7.73 10.78
CA GLN A 326 -9.15 7.12 11.97
C GLN A 326 -8.05 6.54 12.86
N ARG A 327 -6.96 5.99 12.30
CA ARG A 327 -5.82 5.41 13.04
C ARG A 327 -4.50 5.67 12.31
N ILE A 328 -3.44 5.98 13.07
CA ILE A 328 -2.09 6.05 12.47
C ILE A 328 -1.52 4.64 12.34
N LEU A 329 -1.44 3.88 13.43
CA LEU A 329 -1.06 2.47 13.39
C LEU A 329 -2.21 1.62 13.92
N TRP A 330 -2.63 0.67 13.09
CA TRP A 330 -3.67 -0.29 13.44
C TRP A 330 -3.17 -1.72 13.35
N LEU A 331 -3.05 -2.39 14.49
CA LEU A 331 -2.71 -3.80 14.57
C LEU A 331 -4.00 -4.59 14.85
N LYS A 332 -4.56 -5.17 13.78
CA LYS A 332 -5.84 -5.90 13.84
C LYS A 332 -5.57 -7.35 14.27
N MET A 333 -5.64 -7.59 15.57
CA MET A 333 -5.36 -8.91 16.15
C MET A 333 -6.60 -9.81 16.10
N ARG A 334 -6.60 -10.80 15.20
CA ARG A 334 -7.70 -11.76 15.06
C ARG A 334 -7.57 -12.91 16.04
N PRO A 335 -8.63 -13.23 16.83
CA PRO A 335 -8.60 -14.40 17.72
C PRO A 335 -8.64 -15.75 16.99
N ASP A 336 -9.07 -15.77 15.71
CA ASP A 336 -9.19 -16.97 14.87
C ASP A 336 -8.02 -17.17 13.90
N THR A 337 -6.95 -16.40 14.00
CA THR A 337 -5.82 -16.46 13.08
C THR A 337 -4.53 -16.32 13.87
N PRO A 338 -3.56 -17.24 13.76
CA PRO A 338 -2.25 -17.05 14.35
C PRO A 338 -1.51 -15.94 13.61
N GLN A 339 -1.09 -14.88 14.35
CA GLN A 339 -0.51 -13.67 13.78
C GLN A 339 0.80 -13.31 14.47
N LYS A 340 1.77 -12.82 13.67
CA LYS A 340 3.06 -12.37 14.15
C LYS A 340 3.44 -11.06 13.48
N TYR A 341 3.34 -9.94 14.20
CA TYR A 341 3.71 -8.61 13.75
C TYR A 341 4.96 -8.15 14.47
N CYS A 342 6.09 -8.12 13.75
CA CYS A 342 7.39 -7.85 14.36
C CYS A 342 8.18 -6.81 13.59
N TYR A 343 8.97 -6.01 14.33
CA TYR A 343 9.86 -5.01 13.74
C TYR A 343 9.12 -3.98 12.88
N VAL A 344 8.16 -3.28 13.50
CA VAL A 344 7.35 -2.23 12.86
C VAL A 344 7.78 -0.88 13.39
N THR A 345 8.11 0.06 12.51
CA THR A 345 8.51 1.43 12.90
C THR A 345 7.63 2.47 12.22
N ILE A 346 7.08 3.36 13.05
CA ILE A 346 6.39 4.59 12.65
C ILE A 346 7.30 5.76 13.02
N ASP A 347 7.77 6.53 12.03
CA ASP A 347 8.80 7.57 12.23
C ASP A 347 8.46 8.86 11.51
N ASN A 348 8.58 9.98 12.19
CA ASN A 348 8.36 11.31 11.60
C ASN A 348 6.99 11.47 10.94
N ILE A 349 5.92 11.35 11.74
CA ILE A 349 4.53 11.55 11.31
C ILE A 349 3.98 12.85 11.89
N THR A 350 3.31 13.63 11.07
CA THR A 350 2.60 14.85 11.47
C THR A 350 1.13 14.81 11.04
N GLY A 351 0.28 15.55 11.75
CA GLY A 351 -1.12 15.72 11.34
C GLY A 351 -2.16 15.25 12.35
N SER A 352 -3.26 14.64 11.88
CA SER A 352 -4.38 14.32 12.77
C SER A 352 -5.01 12.94 12.55
N ALA A 353 -5.46 12.34 13.67
CA ALA A 353 -6.17 11.06 13.64
C ALA A 353 -7.22 10.96 14.77
N GLN A 354 -8.09 9.96 14.70
CA GLN A 354 -8.92 9.62 15.86
C GLN A 354 -8.11 8.85 16.92
N ASN A 355 -7.36 7.85 16.51
CA ASN A 355 -6.46 7.09 17.39
C ASN A 355 -5.03 7.13 16.82
N LEU A 356 -4.03 7.26 17.69
CA LEU A 356 -2.64 7.15 17.25
C LEU A 356 -2.25 5.68 17.13
N LEU A 357 -2.32 4.91 18.19
CA LEU A 357 -2.09 3.47 18.20
C LEU A 357 -3.37 2.73 18.60
N PHE A 358 -3.73 1.73 17.80
CA PHE A 358 -4.90 0.89 18.07
C PHE A 358 -4.54 -0.59 18.00
N VAL A 359 -4.65 -1.30 19.14
CA VAL A 359 -4.42 -2.75 19.24
C VAL A 359 -5.53 -3.36 20.10
N ARG A 360 -6.47 -4.03 19.46
CA ARG A 360 -7.61 -4.70 20.12
C ARG A 360 -7.95 -5.97 19.36
N PRO A 361 -8.60 -6.95 20.00
CA PRO A 361 -9.13 -8.12 19.30
C PRO A 361 -10.06 -7.69 18.14
N TRP A 362 -9.81 -8.24 16.95
CA TRP A 362 -10.62 -7.99 15.75
C TRP A 362 -11.54 -9.17 15.49
N THR A 363 -12.82 -8.99 15.70
CA THR A 363 -13.81 -10.08 15.67
C THR A 363 -14.80 -9.99 14.51
N GLN A 364 -14.61 -9.07 13.56
CA GLN A 364 -15.48 -8.98 12.40
C GLN A 364 -15.31 -10.22 11.51
N PHE A 365 -16.43 -10.87 11.19
CA PHE A 365 -16.44 -12.12 10.41
C PHE A 365 -15.50 -13.20 10.95
N TYR A 366 -15.45 -13.29 12.26
CA TYR A 366 -14.67 -14.23 13.03
C TYR A 366 -15.28 -15.64 12.92
N LYS A 367 -14.42 -16.62 12.63
CA LYS A 367 -14.78 -18.03 12.66
C LYS A 367 -13.58 -18.82 13.18
N GLN A 368 -13.66 -19.27 14.39
CA GLN A 368 -12.66 -20.18 14.95
C GLN A 368 -13.04 -21.61 14.65
N GLU A 369 -12.08 -22.38 14.18
CA GLU A 369 -12.14 -23.83 14.05
C GLU A 369 -11.44 -24.49 15.25
N ASP A 370 -11.69 -25.76 15.46
CA ASP A 370 -11.03 -26.49 16.54
C ASP A 370 -9.57 -26.78 16.20
N ARG A 371 -8.65 -26.17 16.95
CA ARG A 371 -7.20 -26.35 16.86
C ARG A 371 -6.56 -26.21 18.24
N ALA A 372 -6.20 -27.36 18.84
CA ALA A 372 -5.64 -27.41 20.18
C ALA A 372 -4.25 -26.74 20.30
N ASP A 373 -3.45 -26.77 19.23
CA ASP A 373 -2.07 -26.28 19.18
C ASP A 373 -1.95 -24.89 18.48
N MET A 374 -3.04 -24.12 18.40
CA MET A 374 -3.02 -22.81 17.77
C MET A 374 -2.02 -21.89 18.49
N PRO A 375 -1.00 -21.34 17.78
CA PRO A 375 -0.02 -20.45 18.39
C PRO A 375 -0.66 -19.17 18.93
N LEU A 376 -0.13 -18.67 20.05
CA LEU A 376 -0.47 -17.34 20.55
C LEU A 376 0.03 -16.28 19.55
N SER A 377 -0.83 -15.35 19.18
CA SER A 377 -0.43 -14.22 18.33
C SER A 377 0.51 -13.27 19.08
N ILE A 378 1.43 -12.63 18.36
CA ILE A 378 2.40 -11.71 18.96
C ILE A 378 2.52 -10.39 18.19
N CYS A 379 2.72 -9.30 18.94
CA CYS A 379 3.23 -8.03 18.42
C CYS A 379 4.53 -7.71 19.16
N ASP A 380 5.63 -7.63 18.45
CA ASP A 380 6.95 -7.51 19.05
C ASP A 380 7.83 -6.50 18.32
N HIS A 381 8.65 -5.72 19.05
CA HIS A 381 9.48 -4.65 18.50
C HIS A 381 8.68 -3.62 17.67
N ILE A 382 7.70 -2.99 18.32
CA ILE A 382 6.88 -1.92 17.73
C ILE A 382 7.43 -0.57 18.18
N THR A 383 7.88 0.27 17.26
CA THR A 383 8.49 1.58 17.55
C THR A 383 7.66 2.71 16.97
N LEU A 384 7.30 3.67 17.81
CA LEU A 384 6.71 4.94 17.42
C LEU A 384 7.68 6.05 17.82
N LYS A 385 8.19 6.83 16.86
CA LYS A 385 9.17 7.88 17.14
C LYS A 385 9.01 9.13 16.30
N ASN A 386 9.43 10.27 16.86
CA ASN A 386 9.43 11.57 16.17
C ASN A 386 8.03 11.97 15.66
N LEU A 387 7.00 11.85 16.48
CA LEU A 387 5.62 12.15 16.07
C LEU A 387 5.15 13.50 16.64
N ASP A 388 4.48 14.31 15.80
CA ASP A 388 3.72 15.50 16.22
C ASP A 388 2.29 15.38 15.70
N VAL A 389 1.41 14.77 16.50
CA VAL A 389 0.07 14.35 16.08
C VAL A 389 -1.01 14.85 17.04
N ARG A 390 -2.09 15.41 16.46
CA ARG A 390 -3.33 15.65 17.18
C ARG A 390 -4.28 14.46 17.04
N CYS A 391 -4.76 13.91 18.14
CA CYS A 391 -5.68 12.77 18.11
C CYS A 391 -6.82 12.90 19.12
N SER A 392 -7.84 12.07 18.99
CA SER A 392 -8.86 11.91 20.03
C SER A 392 -8.35 11.05 21.19
N THR A 393 -7.76 9.90 20.86
CA THR A 393 -7.20 8.93 21.80
C THR A 393 -5.77 8.63 21.40
N PHE A 394 -4.84 8.78 22.33
CA PHE A 394 -3.44 8.48 22.11
C PHE A 394 -3.19 6.97 22.03
N PHE A 395 -3.61 6.24 23.04
CA PHE A 395 -3.23 4.85 23.25
C PHE A 395 -4.46 3.96 23.43
N ASN A 396 -4.99 3.44 22.34
CA ASN A 396 -6.13 2.52 22.37
C ASN A 396 -5.64 1.06 22.25
N VAL A 397 -4.89 0.65 23.26
CA VAL A 397 -4.30 -0.69 23.34
C VAL A 397 -4.87 -1.40 24.56
N GLY A 398 -5.05 -2.70 24.47
CA GLY A 398 -5.55 -3.48 25.58
C GLY A 398 -4.99 -4.89 25.64
N PRO A 399 -4.98 -5.52 26.82
CA PRO A 399 -4.58 -6.90 26.99
C PRO A 399 -5.58 -7.86 26.33
N SER A 400 -5.10 -9.06 26.00
CA SER A 400 -5.93 -10.18 25.54
C SER A 400 -5.25 -11.50 25.90
N ASP A 401 -6.02 -12.54 26.10
CA ASP A 401 -5.56 -13.92 26.22
C ASP A 401 -5.18 -14.56 24.87
N LYS A 402 -5.44 -13.84 23.75
CA LYS A 402 -5.21 -14.30 22.39
C LYS A 402 -3.92 -13.75 21.75
N TYR A 403 -3.30 -12.77 22.39
CA TYR A 403 -2.03 -12.21 21.89
C TYR A 403 -1.12 -11.71 23.01
N LYS A 404 0.16 -11.65 22.72
CA LYS A 404 1.20 -11.06 23.56
C LYS A 404 1.75 -9.80 22.89
N LEU A 405 1.98 -8.75 23.68
CA LEU A 405 2.62 -7.51 23.28
C LEU A 405 3.98 -7.39 23.98
N SER A 406 5.05 -7.14 23.20
CA SER A 406 6.40 -7.03 23.78
C SER A 406 7.29 -6.03 23.04
N ASN A 407 8.29 -5.48 23.73
CA ASN A 407 9.33 -4.60 23.20
C ASN A 407 8.78 -3.37 22.44
N PHE A 408 7.85 -2.65 23.04
CA PHE A 408 7.35 -1.41 22.48
C PHE A 408 8.27 -0.23 22.83
N THR A 409 8.57 0.63 21.85
CA THR A 409 9.36 1.85 22.04
C THR A 409 8.55 3.08 21.63
N PHE A 410 8.51 4.06 22.53
CA PHE A 410 7.90 5.37 22.33
C PHE A 410 8.97 6.43 22.54
N GLU A 411 9.35 7.15 21.49
CA GLU A 411 10.49 8.07 21.52
C GLU A 411 10.17 9.39 20.84
N ASN A 412 10.44 10.53 21.48
CA ASN A 412 10.23 11.86 20.91
C ASN A 412 8.80 12.08 20.40
N LEU A 413 7.80 11.83 21.25
CA LEU A 413 6.38 11.99 20.89
C LEU A 413 5.82 13.29 21.46
N LYS A 414 5.23 14.11 20.62
CA LYS A 414 4.46 15.30 20.99
C LYS A 414 3.01 15.08 20.56
N ILE A 415 2.17 14.69 21.49
CA ILE A 415 0.81 14.28 21.22
C ILE A 415 -0.18 15.24 21.86
N THR A 416 -1.14 15.74 21.06
CA THR A 416 -2.30 16.48 21.56
C THR A 416 -3.53 15.57 21.55
N ALA A 417 -3.83 14.94 22.69
CA ALA A 417 -4.98 14.05 22.83
C ALA A 417 -6.19 14.82 23.39
N THR A 418 -7.31 14.82 22.67
CA THR A 418 -8.47 15.65 22.99
C THR A 418 -9.53 14.98 23.86
N LYS A 419 -9.55 13.65 23.93
CA LYS A 419 -10.53 12.88 24.70
C LYS A 419 -9.86 11.98 25.72
N ASP A 420 -8.92 11.14 25.29
CA ASP A 420 -8.28 10.16 26.16
C ASP A 420 -6.75 10.27 26.03
N LYS A 421 -6.13 10.64 27.14
CA LYS A 421 -4.69 10.82 27.29
C LYS A 421 -4.03 9.62 28.00
N SER A 422 -4.82 8.60 28.34
CA SER A 422 -4.30 7.44 29.08
C SER A 422 -3.18 6.73 28.30
N PHE A 423 -2.17 6.30 29.05
CA PHE A 423 -0.98 5.64 28.53
C PHE A 423 -0.60 4.50 29.49
N ASP A 424 -1.48 3.50 29.59
CA ASP A 424 -1.23 2.31 30.40
C ASP A 424 -0.50 1.26 29.58
N THR A 425 0.76 1.04 29.90
CA THR A 425 1.63 0.05 29.26
C THR A 425 1.90 -1.18 30.14
N SER A 426 1.22 -1.32 31.27
CA SER A 426 1.49 -2.35 32.29
C SER A 426 1.34 -3.80 31.80
N PHE A 427 0.61 -4.01 30.71
CA PHE A 427 0.40 -5.32 30.07
C PHE A 427 1.30 -5.58 28.86
N ILE A 428 2.30 -4.73 28.62
CA ILE A 428 3.28 -4.89 27.55
C ILE A 428 4.63 -5.25 28.16
N ASP A 429 5.22 -6.35 27.75
CA ASP A 429 6.54 -6.75 28.22
C ASP A 429 7.64 -5.93 27.54
N GLY A 430 8.55 -5.30 28.31
CA GLY A 430 9.70 -4.59 27.75
C GLY A 430 9.34 -3.30 27.01
N VAL A 431 8.81 -2.31 27.75
CA VAL A 431 8.50 -0.98 27.20
C VAL A 431 9.65 -0.01 27.40
N LYS A 432 10.00 0.74 26.34
CA LYS A 432 10.91 1.90 26.42
C LYS A 432 10.12 3.17 26.14
N ILE A 433 10.20 4.14 27.05
CA ILE A 433 9.56 5.46 26.92
C ILE A 433 10.65 6.52 27.08
N GLU A 434 10.81 7.39 26.07
CA GLU A 434 11.79 8.45 26.07
C GLU A 434 11.22 9.72 25.44
N ASN A 435 11.22 10.83 26.15
CA ASN A 435 10.75 12.14 25.66
C ASN A 435 9.34 12.08 25.06
N VAL A 436 8.36 11.60 25.84
CA VAL A 436 6.95 11.49 25.43
C VAL A 436 6.12 12.53 26.17
N GLU A 437 5.52 13.45 25.43
CA GLU A 437 4.62 14.48 25.93
C GLU A 437 3.21 14.26 25.41
N VAL A 438 2.24 14.08 26.30
CA VAL A 438 0.81 13.94 25.96
C VAL A 438 0.02 15.06 26.66
N LYS A 439 -0.54 15.95 25.85
CA LYS A 439 -1.34 17.11 26.32
C LYS A 439 -2.82 16.92 26.07
#